data_c141e91ce703235d56331d5dacd7aaca
#
_entry.id   c141e91ce703235d56331d5dacd7aaca
#
_cell.length_a   1.000
_cell.length_b   1.000
_cell.length_c   1.000
_cell.angle_alpha   90.00
_cell.angle_beta   90.00
_cell.angle_gamma   90.00
#
_symmetry.space_group_name_H-M   'P 1'
#
loop_
_entity.id
_entity.type
_entity.pdbx_description
1 polymer ?
#
loop_
_entity_poly.entity_id
_entity_poly.type
_entity_poly.pdbx_seq_one_letter_code
_entity_poly.pdbx_strand_id
1 'polypeptide(L)'
;YAVMGMSYRLLPQVDLRGQVQDVFASLRWLEEHGAEHGFDLSRVLLTGDSAGGHLAGLAACIQKSPALQALYGVQPLKRGFTALAIAHGVCDVYRFAFLRPPFDQAVSREYQKLLFGPRWKLSPLYGHASFEDTAPGLDLPPILVIASEPDRYYRQSRRLIDYLDRSPWEHEVILWKREQGEQLTHVFEVGWWDWPESRETNRRMLDFFDRAAEK
;
A
#
# COMPACT_ATOMS: atom_id res chain seq x y z
N TYR A 1 -11.54 15.20 7.81
CA TYR A 1 -11.00 14.70 6.54
C TYR A 1 -12.12 14.44 5.54
N ALA A 2 -11.89 14.80 4.27
CA ALA A 2 -12.65 14.26 3.16
C ALA A 2 -12.01 12.95 2.71
N VAL A 3 -12.80 11.91 2.45
CA VAL A 3 -12.31 10.56 2.11
C VAL A 3 -12.87 10.12 0.77
N MET A 4 -11.99 9.70 -0.14
CA MET A 4 -12.37 9.06 -1.39
C MET A 4 -11.96 7.58 -1.34
N GLY A 5 -12.93 6.69 -1.23
CA GLY A 5 -12.73 5.26 -1.41
C GLY A 5 -12.73 4.92 -2.89
N MET A 6 -11.69 4.21 -3.36
CA MET A 6 -11.61 3.79 -4.76
C MET A 6 -11.77 2.29 -4.92
N SER A 7 -12.46 1.87 -5.98
CA SER A 7 -12.54 0.48 -6.40
C SER A 7 -11.64 0.26 -7.61
N TYR A 8 -10.85 -0.80 -7.58
CA TYR A 8 -10.06 -1.24 -8.71
C TYR A 8 -10.52 -2.64 -9.15
N ARG A 9 -10.35 -2.96 -10.41
CA ARG A 9 -10.71 -4.28 -10.95
C ARG A 9 -9.83 -5.36 -10.34
N LEU A 10 -10.41 -6.50 -10.06
CA LEU A 10 -9.74 -7.61 -9.39
C LEU A 10 -9.08 -8.58 -10.38
N LEU A 11 -8.10 -9.35 -9.88
CA LEU A 11 -7.59 -10.53 -10.58
C LEU A 11 -8.70 -11.59 -10.69
N PRO A 12 -8.81 -12.34 -11.77
CA PRO A 12 -8.02 -12.29 -13.00
C PRO A 12 -8.58 -11.36 -14.09
N GLN A 13 -9.53 -10.47 -13.76
CA GLN A 13 -10.16 -9.57 -14.73
C GLN A 13 -9.12 -8.63 -15.37
N VAL A 14 -8.18 -8.16 -14.57
CA VAL A 14 -7.00 -7.42 -15.00
C VAL A 14 -5.76 -7.95 -14.28
N ASP A 15 -4.58 -7.66 -14.80
CA ASP A 15 -3.29 -7.88 -14.13
C ASP A 15 -2.93 -6.70 -13.21
N LEU A 16 -1.71 -6.74 -12.61
CA LEU A 16 -1.23 -5.66 -11.75
C LEU A 16 -1.19 -4.29 -12.47
N ARG A 17 -0.86 -4.27 -13.78
CA ARG A 17 -0.88 -3.03 -14.55
C ARG A 17 -2.28 -2.42 -14.57
N GLY A 18 -3.29 -3.22 -14.87
CA GLY A 18 -4.68 -2.76 -14.87
C GLY A 18 -5.14 -2.25 -13.51
N GLN A 19 -4.76 -2.91 -12.42
CA GLN A 19 -5.07 -2.43 -11.07
C GLN A 19 -4.41 -1.07 -10.78
N VAL A 20 -3.14 -0.89 -11.12
CA VAL A 20 -2.44 0.39 -10.97
C VAL A 20 -3.08 1.48 -11.84
N GLN A 21 -3.47 1.15 -13.07
CA GLN A 21 -4.17 2.09 -13.95
C GLN A 21 -5.51 2.53 -13.37
N ASP A 22 -6.27 1.65 -12.73
CA ASP A 22 -7.52 2.00 -12.06
C ASP A 22 -7.28 2.94 -10.86
N VAL A 23 -6.22 2.70 -10.08
CA VAL A 23 -5.81 3.61 -8.99
C VAL A 23 -5.50 4.99 -9.55
N PHE A 24 -4.65 5.08 -10.58
CA PHE A 24 -4.28 6.38 -11.16
C PHE A 24 -5.42 7.06 -11.93
N ALA A 25 -6.36 6.30 -12.48
CA ALA A 25 -7.60 6.86 -13.05
C ALA A 25 -8.46 7.54 -11.95
N SER A 26 -8.61 6.89 -10.79
CA SER A 26 -9.31 7.47 -9.64
C SER A 26 -8.61 8.72 -9.10
N LEU A 27 -7.28 8.69 -9.00
CA LEU A 27 -6.48 9.85 -8.58
C LEU A 27 -6.60 11.03 -9.55
N ARG A 28 -6.62 10.76 -10.85
CA ARG A 28 -6.85 11.79 -11.89
C ARG A 28 -8.25 12.38 -11.76
N TRP A 29 -9.26 11.55 -11.56
CA TRP A 29 -10.61 12.02 -11.30
C TRP A 29 -10.65 12.96 -10.08
N LEU A 30 -9.92 12.60 -9.01
CA LEU A 30 -9.79 13.45 -7.83
C LEU A 30 -9.16 14.80 -8.17
N GLU A 31 -8.11 14.85 -8.99
CA GLU A 31 -7.50 16.11 -9.45
C GLU A 31 -8.45 16.98 -10.29
N GLU A 32 -9.24 16.35 -11.14
CA GLU A 32 -10.14 17.05 -12.07
C GLU A 32 -11.41 17.54 -11.39
N HIS A 33 -11.95 16.78 -10.42
CA HIS A 33 -13.27 17.02 -9.85
C HIS A 33 -13.29 17.22 -8.32
N GLY A 34 -12.21 16.89 -7.63
CA GLY A 34 -12.18 16.91 -6.15
C GLY A 34 -12.55 18.27 -5.55
N ALA A 35 -12.13 19.37 -6.16
CA ALA A 35 -12.45 20.71 -5.68
C ALA A 35 -13.96 21.00 -5.69
N GLU A 36 -14.70 20.48 -6.68
CA GLU A 36 -16.16 20.60 -6.78
C GLU A 36 -16.87 19.86 -5.64
N HIS A 37 -16.20 18.85 -5.06
CA HIS A 37 -16.67 18.05 -3.94
C HIS A 37 -16.10 18.51 -2.59
N GLY A 38 -15.40 19.66 -2.54
CA GLY A 38 -14.84 20.23 -1.33
C GLY A 38 -13.55 19.59 -0.81
N PHE A 39 -12.85 18.82 -1.64
CA PHE A 39 -11.54 18.25 -1.28
C PHE A 39 -10.45 19.32 -1.33
N ASP A 40 -9.62 19.37 -0.31
CA ASP A 40 -8.37 20.15 -0.33
C ASP A 40 -7.28 19.34 -1.03
N LEU A 41 -7.08 19.62 -2.31
CA LEU A 41 -6.08 18.95 -3.14
C LEU A 41 -4.65 19.44 -2.90
N SER A 42 -4.43 20.39 -1.98
CA SER A 42 -3.08 20.76 -1.57
C SER A 42 -2.42 19.73 -0.68
N ARG A 43 -3.21 18.87 -0.04
CA ARG A 43 -2.78 17.84 0.90
C ARG A 43 -3.49 16.51 0.60
N VAL A 44 -2.88 15.72 -0.24
CA VAL A 44 -3.40 14.38 -0.60
C VAL A 44 -2.67 13.33 0.23
N LEU A 45 -3.41 12.66 1.10
CA LEU A 45 -2.96 11.59 1.97
C LEU A 45 -3.38 10.25 1.35
N LEU A 46 -2.44 9.33 1.20
CA LEU A 46 -2.69 8.04 0.58
C LEU A 46 -2.68 6.94 1.66
N THR A 47 -3.71 6.12 1.68
CA THR A 47 -3.75 4.94 2.55
C THR A 47 -4.38 3.75 1.85
N GLY A 48 -4.05 2.55 2.34
CA GLY A 48 -4.66 1.31 1.91
C GLY A 48 -4.31 0.16 2.84
N ASP A 49 -5.18 -0.81 2.89
CA ASP A 49 -5.02 -2.02 3.68
C ASP A 49 -4.79 -3.24 2.80
N SER A 50 -4.02 -4.23 3.28
CA SER A 50 -3.77 -5.51 2.59
C SER A 50 -3.25 -5.31 1.16
N ALA A 51 -3.99 -5.74 0.16
CA ALA A 51 -3.72 -5.49 -1.27
C ALA A 51 -3.77 -4.00 -1.60
N GLY A 52 -4.65 -3.23 -0.95
CA GLY A 52 -4.70 -1.78 -1.05
C GLY A 52 -3.44 -1.12 -0.47
N GLY A 53 -2.88 -1.66 0.60
CA GLY A 53 -1.59 -1.23 1.15
C GLY A 53 -0.43 -1.46 0.17
N HIS A 54 -0.42 -2.58 -0.55
CA HIS A 54 0.52 -2.82 -1.64
C HIS A 54 0.36 -1.77 -2.75
N LEU A 55 -0.87 -1.57 -3.23
CA LEU A 55 -1.15 -0.60 -4.30
C LEU A 55 -0.84 0.84 -3.88
N ALA A 56 -1.09 1.21 -2.62
CA ALA A 56 -0.75 2.53 -2.09
C ALA A 56 0.78 2.76 -2.07
N GLY A 57 1.55 1.79 -1.56
CA GLY A 57 3.01 1.85 -1.57
C GLY A 57 3.58 1.93 -2.99
N LEU A 58 3.05 1.10 -3.91
CA LEU A 58 3.46 1.11 -5.31
C LEU A 58 3.08 2.43 -6.01
N ALA A 59 1.89 2.97 -5.75
CA ALA A 59 1.45 4.25 -6.29
C ALA A 59 2.33 5.42 -5.81
N ALA A 60 2.76 5.41 -4.55
CA ALA A 60 3.71 6.41 -4.03
C ALA A 60 5.06 6.35 -4.76
N CYS A 61 5.58 5.15 -5.06
CA CYS A 61 6.80 4.97 -5.85
C CYS A 61 6.61 5.43 -7.31
N ILE A 62 5.51 5.03 -7.95
CA ILE A 62 5.19 5.43 -9.33
C ILE A 62 5.05 6.96 -9.43
N GLN A 63 4.44 7.60 -8.46
CA GLN A 63 4.29 9.07 -8.40
C GLN A 63 5.63 9.80 -8.56
N LYS A 64 6.72 9.21 -8.06
CA LYS A 64 8.06 9.82 -8.03
C LYS A 64 9.00 9.31 -9.15
N SER A 65 8.59 8.32 -9.93
CA SER A 65 9.46 7.67 -10.91
C SER A 65 8.92 7.74 -12.34
N PRO A 66 9.49 8.59 -13.22
CA PRO A 66 9.11 8.62 -14.65
C PRO A 66 9.24 7.26 -15.34
N ALA A 67 10.23 6.45 -14.94
CA ALA A 67 10.41 5.11 -15.49
C ALA A 67 9.25 4.17 -15.13
N LEU A 68 8.78 4.21 -13.86
CA LEU A 68 7.62 3.42 -13.44
C LEU A 68 6.33 3.96 -14.05
N GLN A 69 6.18 5.29 -14.21
CA GLN A 69 5.02 5.89 -14.89
C GLN A 69 4.91 5.38 -16.33
N ALA A 70 6.01 5.37 -17.06
CA ALA A 70 6.06 4.82 -18.42
C ALA A 70 5.79 3.30 -18.42
N LEU A 71 6.38 2.56 -17.49
CA LEU A 71 6.22 1.11 -17.37
C LEU A 71 4.75 0.71 -17.11
N TYR A 72 4.06 1.41 -16.21
CA TYR A 72 2.66 1.16 -15.87
C TYR A 72 1.67 1.86 -16.82
N GLY A 73 2.13 2.81 -17.62
CA GLY A 73 1.30 3.57 -18.55
C GLY A 73 0.34 4.53 -17.83
N VAL A 74 0.84 5.24 -16.81
CA VAL A 74 0.05 6.17 -16.00
C VAL A 74 0.70 7.55 -15.93
N GLN A 75 -0.09 8.55 -15.52
CA GLN A 75 0.39 9.91 -15.28
C GLN A 75 0.35 10.21 -13.78
N PRO A 76 1.38 10.88 -13.23
CA PRO A 76 1.42 11.25 -11.82
C PRO A 76 0.42 12.39 -11.52
N LEU A 77 0.07 12.55 -10.26
CA LEU A 77 -0.60 13.75 -9.75
C LEU A 77 0.36 14.95 -9.84
N LYS A 78 -0.18 16.13 -10.10
CA LYS A 78 0.62 17.37 -10.18
C LYS A 78 1.39 17.69 -8.88
N ARG A 79 0.76 17.48 -7.72
CA ARG A 79 1.37 17.76 -6.41
C ARG A 79 1.92 16.53 -5.68
N GLY A 80 1.48 15.33 -6.05
CA GLY A 80 1.85 14.08 -5.38
C GLY A 80 1.13 13.87 -4.04
N PHE A 81 1.74 13.05 -3.19
CA PHE A 81 1.18 12.68 -1.88
C PHE A 81 1.94 13.38 -0.76
N THR A 82 1.19 13.88 0.24
CA THR A 82 1.75 14.51 1.45
C THR A 82 2.24 13.46 2.45
N ALA A 83 1.53 12.34 2.57
CA ALA A 83 1.90 11.21 3.40
C ALA A 83 1.33 9.90 2.86
N LEU A 84 1.90 8.77 3.30
CA LEU A 84 1.52 7.42 2.94
C LEU A 84 1.29 6.60 4.22
N ALA A 85 0.14 5.91 4.33
CA ALA A 85 -0.05 4.87 5.34
C ALA A 85 -0.29 3.51 4.69
N ILE A 86 0.47 2.49 5.12
CA ILE A 86 0.38 1.11 4.64
C ILE A 86 -0.11 0.25 5.80
N ALA A 87 -1.37 -0.16 5.76
CA ALA A 87 -1.96 -1.00 6.78
C ALA A 87 -1.94 -2.47 6.35
N HIS A 88 -1.26 -3.33 7.11
CA HIS A 88 -1.19 -4.78 6.84
C HIS A 88 -0.81 -5.13 5.39
N GLY A 89 -0.01 -4.28 4.73
CA GLY A 89 0.25 -4.34 3.30
C GLY A 89 1.03 -5.58 2.86
N VAL A 90 0.63 -6.18 1.75
CA VAL A 90 1.35 -7.28 1.10
C VAL A 90 2.40 -6.69 0.16
N CYS A 91 3.46 -6.12 0.72
CA CYS A 91 4.44 -5.32 -0.02
C CYS A 91 5.50 -6.12 -0.79
N ASP A 92 5.66 -7.41 -0.49
CA ASP A 92 6.49 -8.35 -1.28
C ASP A 92 5.57 -9.34 -2.02
N VAL A 93 5.23 -9.00 -3.25
CA VAL A 93 4.34 -9.83 -4.09
C VAL A 93 5.01 -11.09 -4.64
N TYR A 94 6.32 -11.21 -4.54
CA TYR A 94 7.05 -12.39 -5.02
C TYR A 94 7.07 -13.51 -3.98
N ARG A 95 6.90 -13.18 -2.70
CA ARG A 95 6.91 -14.11 -1.57
C ARG A 95 5.59 -14.02 -0.80
N PHE A 96 4.53 -14.34 -1.49
CA PHE A 96 3.20 -14.39 -0.91
C PHE A 96 3.04 -15.63 -0.04
N ALA A 97 3.69 -15.63 1.14
CA ALA A 97 3.79 -16.78 2.03
C ALA A 97 2.92 -16.59 3.27
N PHE A 98 1.80 -17.28 3.34
CA PHE A 98 0.98 -17.41 4.56
C PHE A 98 0.58 -18.86 4.84
N LEU A 99 0.94 -19.80 3.95
CA LEU A 99 0.77 -21.22 4.14
C LEU A 99 2.14 -21.88 4.39
N ARG A 100 2.16 -23.07 4.95
CA ARG A 100 3.41 -23.81 5.14
C ARG A 100 3.91 -24.44 3.84
N PRO A 101 5.24 -24.50 3.59
CA PRO A 101 5.78 -25.21 2.42
C PRO A 101 5.28 -26.67 2.39
N PRO A 102 5.00 -27.24 1.21
CA PRO A 102 5.22 -26.70 -0.15
C PRO A 102 4.07 -25.83 -0.69
N PHE A 103 2.97 -25.71 0.03
CA PHE A 103 1.76 -25.00 -0.43
C PHE A 103 2.01 -23.51 -0.71
N ASP A 104 2.83 -22.85 0.11
CA ASP A 104 3.20 -21.44 -0.07
C ASP A 104 3.79 -21.16 -1.44
N GLN A 105 4.66 -22.06 -1.93
CA GLN A 105 5.33 -21.89 -3.21
C GLN A 105 4.35 -22.05 -4.40
N ALA A 106 3.39 -22.97 -4.28
CA ALA A 106 2.38 -23.16 -5.31
C ALA A 106 1.44 -21.96 -5.38
N VAL A 107 0.93 -21.50 -4.24
CA VAL A 107 0.07 -20.33 -4.14
C VAL A 107 0.79 -19.07 -4.64
N SER A 108 2.03 -18.85 -4.22
CA SER A 108 2.84 -17.73 -4.68
C SER A 108 3.02 -17.74 -6.20
N ARG A 109 3.22 -18.92 -6.79
CA ARG A 109 3.41 -19.09 -8.23
C ARG A 109 2.15 -18.76 -9.02
N GLU A 110 0.99 -19.23 -8.56
CA GLU A 110 -0.29 -18.91 -9.19
C GLU A 110 -0.64 -17.43 -9.04
N TYR A 111 -0.38 -16.84 -7.88
CA TYR A 111 -0.58 -15.43 -7.67
C TYR A 111 0.29 -14.57 -8.60
N GLN A 112 1.56 -14.95 -8.80
CA GLN A 112 2.44 -14.26 -9.75
C GLN A 112 1.98 -14.39 -11.20
N LYS A 113 1.38 -15.52 -11.59
CA LYS A 113 0.78 -15.66 -12.93
C LYS A 113 -0.42 -14.73 -13.11
N LEU A 114 -1.21 -14.52 -12.07
CA LEU A 114 -2.34 -13.60 -12.11
C LEU A 114 -1.87 -12.14 -12.18
N LEU A 115 -0.82 -11.79 -11.44
CA LEU A 115 -0.26 -10.43 -11.41
C LEU A 115 0.47 -10.04 -12.70
N PHE A 116 1.21 -10.98 -13.31
CA PHE A 116 2.19 -10.69 -14.36
C PHE A 116 1.93 -11.45 -15.67
N GLY A 117 0.91 -12.30 -15.72
CA GLY A 117 0.60 -13.16 -16.87
C GLY A 117 1.28 -14.55 -16.82
N PRO A 118 0.90 -15.47 -17.72
CA PRO A 118 1.37 -16.86 -17.69
C PRO A 118 2.89 -17.01 -17.73
N ARG A 119 3.59 -16.11 -18.43
CA ARG A 119 5.05 -16.03 -18.50
C ARG A 119 5.61 -14.98 -17.54
N TRP A 120 5.12 -14.98 -16.32
CA TRP A 120 5.34 -13.96 -15.30
C TRP A 120 6.78 -13.50 -15.12
N LYS A 121 7.78 -14.40 -15.21
CA LYS A 121 9.20 -14.06 -15.11
C LYS A 121 9.72 -13.22 -16.28
N LEU A 122 9.02 -13.23 -17.41
CA LEU A 122 9.35 -12.44 -18.61
C LEU A 122 8.50 -11.16 -18.69
N SER A 123 7.62 -10.93 -17.75
CA SER A 123 6.84 -9.70 -17.68
C SER A 123 7.76 -8.51 -17.43
N PRO A 124 7.60 -7.38 -18.15
CA PRO A 124 8.36 -6.17 -17.84
C PRO A 124 8.04 -5.58 -16.47
N LEU A 125 6.91 -5.97 -15.85
CA LEU A 125 6.56 -5.58 -14.48
C LEU A 125 7.28 -6.41 -13.41
N TYR A 126 7.82 -7.58 -13.79
CA TYR A 126 8.52 -8.44 -12.85
C TYR A 126 9.83 -7.77 -12.39
N GLY A 127 10.03 -7.65 -11.07
CA GLY A 127 11.14 -6.86 -10.51
C GLY A 127 10.79 -5.37 -10.29
N HIS A 128 9.55 -4.95 -10.62
CA HIS A 128 9.08 -3.56 -10.45
C HIS A 128 7.69 -3.50 -9.81
N ALA A 129 7.39 -4.41 -8.91
CA ALA A 129 6.06 -4.55 -8.30
C ALA A 129 6.06 -4.54 -6.78
N SER A 130 7.15 -4.87 -6.12
CA SER A 130 7.29 -4.79 -4.67
C SER A 130 7.85 -3.43 -4.24
N PHE A 131 7.48 -2.97 -3.05
CA PHE A 131 7.94 -1.68 -2.52
C PHE A 131 9.48 -1.61 -2.48
N GLU A 132 10.14 -2.66 -2.00
CA GLU A 132 11.61 -2.74 -1.90
C GLU A 132 12.32 -2.64 -3.26
N ASP A 133 11.67 -3.02 -4.36
CA ASP A 133 12.24 -2.94 -5.71
C ASP A 133 12.03 -1.59 -6.36
N THR A 134 10.98 -0.88 -5.96
CA THR A 134 10.52 0.35 -6.62
C THR A 134 10.89 1.63 -5.88
N ALA A 135 11.10 1.56 -4.57
CA ALA A 135 11.38 2.71 -3.71
C ALA A 135 12.85 3.24 -3.77
N PRO A 136 13.91 2.42 -4.03
CA PRO A 136 15.28 2.91 -3.95
C PRO A 136 15.54 4.16 -4.79
N GLY A 137 16.17 5.16 -4.16
CA GLY A 137 16.56 6.42 -4.80
C GLY A 137 15.41 7.42 -5.01
N LEU A 138 14.19 7.11 -4.58
CA LEU A 138 13.06 8.02 -4.68
C LEU A 138 12.95 8.92 -3.43
N ASP A 139 12.46 10.14 -3.62
CA ASP A 139 12.08 11.05 -2.56
C ASP A 139 10.61 10.80 -2.19
N LEU A 140 10.38 9.86 -1.26
CA LEU A 140 9.05 9.47 -0.81
C LEU A 140 8.56 10.36 0.34
N PRO A 141 7.22 10.56 0.47
CA PRO A 141 6.65 11.27 1.60
C PRO A 141 6.84 10.46 2.90
N PRO A 142 6.60 11.05 4.09
CA PRO A 142 6.56 10.32 5.34
C PRO A 142 5.65 9.09 5.27
N ILE A 143 6.09 7.96 5.86
CA ILE A 143 5.43 6.66 5.74
C ILE A 143 4.99 6.18 7.12
N LEU A 144 3.72 5.78 7.25
CA LEU A 144 3.22 5.05 8.41
C LEU A 144 3.00 3.58 8.02
N VAL A 145 3.50 2.66 8.84
CA VAL A 145 3.18 1.23 8.73
C VAL A 145 2.28 0.83 9.90
N ILE A 146 1.14 0.23 9.58
CA ILE A 146 0.23 -0.36 10.58
C ILE A 146 0.32 -1.88 10.45
N ALA A 147 0.56 -2.56 11.58
CA ALA A 147 0.77 -4.00 11.62
C ALA A 147 0.32 -4.59 12.95
N SER A 148 0.04 -5.90 12.96
CA SER A 148 -0.17 -6.66 14.19
C SER A 148 0.49 -8.04 14.12
N GLU A 149 1.01 -8.51 15.24
CA GLU A 149 1.65 -9.84 15.30
C GLU A 149 0.68 -11.02 15.15
N PRO A 150 -0.60 -10.95 15.57
CA PRO A 150 -1.60 -11.96 15.26
C PRO A 150 -1.97 -12.09 13.77
N ASP A 151 -1.65 -11.08 12.94
CA ASP A 151 -1.94 -11.12 11.51
C ASP A 151 -1.17 -12.25 10.81
N ARG A 152 -1.87 -13.07 10.03
CA ARG A 152 -1.26 -14.13 9.21
C ARG A 152 -0.24 -13.61 8.18
N TYR A 153 -0.35 -12.32 7.81
CA TYR A 153 0.57 -11.63 6.90
C TYR A 153 1.63 -10.80 7.64
N TYR A 154 1.74 -10.90 8.96
CA TYR A 154 2.69 -10.11 9.75
C TYR A 154 4.12 -10.14 9.20
N ARG A 155 4.56 -11.25 8.60
CA ARG A 155 5.88 -11.36 7.97
C ARG A 155 6.09 -10.34 6.85
N GLN A 156 5.05 -9.97 6.13
CA GLN A 156 5.09 -8.94 5.09
C GLN A 156 5.33 -7.57 5.72
N SER A 157 4.53 -7.22 6.73
CA SER A 157 4.68 -5.96 7.46
C SER A 157 6.04 -5.88 8.18
N ARG A 158 6.48 -6.95 8.83
CA ARG A 158 7.79 -7.01 9.50
C ARG A 158 8.93 -6.77 8.51
N ARG A 159 8.87 -7.40 7.34
CA ARG A 159 9.87 -7.19 6.29
C ARG A 159 9.91 -5.75 5.81
N LEU A 160 8.75 -5.13 5.60
CA LEU A 160 8.66 -3.71 5.22
C LEU A 160 9.25 -2.82 6.32
N ILE A 161 8.93 -3.06 7.59
CA ILE A 161 9.48 -2.32 8.73
C ILE A 161 11.02 -2.47 8.76
N ASP A 162 11.54 -3.70 8.69
CA ASP A 162 12.98 -3.95 8.68
C ASP A 162 13.70 -3.29 7.48
N TYR A 163 13.00 -3.10 6.35
CA TYR A 163 13.51 -2.38 5.20
C TYR A 163 13.52 -0.87 5.44
N LEU A 164 12.44 -0.31 5.97
CA LEU A 164 12.33 1.11 6.27
C LEU A 164 13.32 1.55 7.35
N ASP A 165 13.55 0.74 8.38
CA ASP A 165 14.54 0.99 9.46
C ASP A 165 15.97 1.19 8.92
N ARG A 166 16.26 0.65 7.72
CA ARG A 166 17.56 0.79 7.04
C ARG A 166 17.54 1.80 5.90
N SER A 167 16.43 2.46 5.69
CA SER A 167 16.17 3.38 4.59
C SER A 167 16.24 4.84 5.05
N PRO A 168 16.42 5.81 4.15
CA PRO A 168 16.53 7.22 4.54
C PRO A 168 15.17 7.89 4.77
N TRP A 169 14.05 7.21 4.49
CA TRP A 169 12.73 7.84 4.58
C TRP A 169 12.24 7.95 6.01
N GLU A 170 11.65 9.10 6.32
CA GLU A 170 10.92 9.30 7.57
C GLU A 170 9.78 8.30 7.66
N HIS A 171 9.73 7.51 8.76
CA HIS A 171 8.66 6.56 8.95
C HIS A 171 8.29 6.38 10.42
N GLU A 172 7.05 5.98 10.64
CA GLU A 172 6.49 5.59 11.94
C GLU A 172 5.85 4.21 11.83
N VAL A 173 5.76 3.51 12.97
CA VAL A 173 5.15 2.18 13.03
C VAL A 173 4.11 2.12 14.14
N ILE A 174 2.91 1.66 13.81
CA ILE A 174 1.91 1.21 14.77
C ILE A 174 1.93 -0.31 14.75
N LEU A 175 2.57 -0.91 15.75
CA LEU A 175 2.66 -2.36 15.90
C LEU A 175 1.87 -2.81 17.12
N TRP A 176 0.83 -3.61 16.88
CA TRP A 176 0.09 -4.32 17.93
C TRP A 176 0.73 -5.68 18.17
N LYS A 177 1.17 -5.88 19.40
CA LYS A 177 1.78 -7.14 19.81
C LYS A 177 0.72 -8.17 20.19
N ARG A 178 1.05 -9.45 20.10
CA ARG A 178 0.17 -10.58 20.42
C ARG A 178 -0.39 -10.51 21.82
N GLU A 179 0.40 -10.06 22.78
CA GLU A 179 0.01 -9.88 24.20
C GLU A 179 -1.09 -8.82 24.41
N GLN A 180 -1.28 -7.92 23.44
CA GLN A 180 -2.31 -6.88 23.49
C GLN A 180 -3.67 -7.38 22.97
N GLY A 181 -3.71 -8.50 22.24
CA GLY A 181 -4.94 -9.14 21.79
C GLY A 181 -4.75 -10.06 20.60
N GLU A 182 -5.02 -11.36 20.79
CA GLU A 182 -5.00 -12.37 19.73
C GLU A 182 -6.04 -12.12 18.64
N GLN A 183 -7.10 -11.36 18.94
CA GLN A 183 -8.16 -10.98 17.99
C GLN A 183 -7.71 -9.90 16.98
N LEU A 184 -6.61 -9.19 17.25
CA LEU A 184 -6.10 -8.11 16.40
C LEU A 184 -5.45 -8.69 15.13
N THR A 185 -6.25 -9.40 14.36
CA THR A 185 -5.83 -10.11 13.14
C THR A 185 -5.76 -9.17 11.93
N HIS A 186 -5.70 -9.73 10.75
CA HIS A 186 -5.54 -8.99 9.49
C HIS A 186 -6.62 -7.90 9.31
N VAL A 187 -6.19 -6.64 9.14
CA VAL A 187 -7.03 -5.44 8.93
C VAL A 187 -8.14 -5.25 9.99
N PHE A 188 -7.83 -5.58 11.24
CA PHE A 188 -8.81 -5.48 12.33
C PHE A 188 -9.36 -4.06 12.49
N GLU A 189 -8.56 -3.03 12.25
CA GLU A 189 -8.91 -1.61 12.38
C GLU A 189 -9.99 -1.15 11.38
N VAL A 190 -10.19 -1.93 10.31
CA VAL A 190 -11.24 -1.71 9.31
C VAL A 190 -12.40 -2.66 9.54
N GLY A 191 -12.12 -3.96 9.75
CA GLY A 191 -13.13 -5.01 9.89
C GLY A 191 -13.95 -4.89 11.18
N TRP A 192 -13.35 -4.41 12.27
CA TRP A 192 -13.98 -4.23 13.59
C TRP A 192 -13.73 -2.81 14.11
N TRP A 193 -14.18 -1.85 13.34
CA TRP A 193 -13.93 -0.41 13.54
C TRP A 193 -14.36 0.14 14.91
N ASP A 194 -15.27 -0.53 15.61
CA ASP A 194 -15.80 -0.17 16.93
C ASP A 194 -14.95 -0.66 18.12
N TRP A 195 -13.97 -1.54 17.88
CA TRP A 195 -13.05 -1.96 18.94
C TRP A 195 -12.19 -0.79 19.45
N PRO A 196 -11.84 -0.78 20.75
CA PRO A 196 -10.95 0.26 21.29
C PRO A 196 -9.63 0.37 20.53
N GLU A 197 -9.02 -0.78 20.20
CA GLU A 197 -7.75 -0.87 19.49
C GLU A 197 -7.87 -0.33 18.04
N SER A 198 -9.00 -0.57 17.41
CA SER A 198 -9.27 -0.04 16.04
C SER A 198 -9.42 1.47 16.07
N ARG A 199 -10.17 2.01 17.03
CA ARG A 199 -10.31 3.46 17.23
C ARG A 199 -8.96 4.11 17.53
N GLU A 200 -8.16 3.49 18.38
CA GLU A 200 -6.82 3.98 18.73
C GLU A 200 -5.89 3.95 17.50
N THR A 201 -5.90 2.86 16.71
CA THR A 201 -5.13 2.75 15.47
C THR A 201 -5.50 3.84 14.49
N ASN A 202 -6.81 4.02 14.24
CA ASN A 202 -7.29 5.03 13.31
C ASN A 202 -6.99 6.45 13.81
N ARG A 203 -7.13 6.73 15.11
CA ARG A 203 -6.75 8.01 15.71
C ARG A 203 -5.26 8.30 15.50
N ARG A 204 -4.37 7.34 15.78
CA ARG A 204 -2.93 7.50 15.59
C ARG A 204 -2.55 7.69 14.12
N MET A 205 -3.25 7.04 13.19
CA MET A 205 -3.07 7.28 11.75
C MET A 205 -3.45 8.71 11.38
N LEU A 206 -4.56 9.22 11.89
CA LEU A 206 -4.98 10.62 11.66
C LEU A 206 -3.98 11.61 12.29
N ASP A 207 -3.52 11.37 13.51
CA ASP A 207 -2.49 12.19 14.16
C ASP A 207 -1.18 12.21 13.34
N PHE A 208 -0.78 11.10 12.73
CA PHE A 208 0.37 11.05 11.82
C PHE A 208 0.14 11.90 10.58
N PHE A 209 -1.04 11.81 9.98
CA PHE A 209 -1.40 12.60 8.81
C PHE A 209 -1.46 14.10 9.11
N ASP A 210 -1.98 14.49 10.28
CA ASP A 210 -1.99 15.91 10.71
C ASP A 210 -0.57 16.46 10.81
N ARG A 211 0.34 15.73 11.48
CA ARG A 211 1.76 16.16 11.59
C ARG A 211 2.46 16.24 10.24
N ALA A 212 2.16 15.32 9.33
CA ALA A 212 2.76 15.35 7.99
C ALA A 212 2.22 16.50 7.13
N ALA A 213 0.98 16.90 7.35
CA ALA A 213 0.35 18.01 6.63
C ALA A 213 0.77 19.41 7.12
N GLU A 214 1.40 19.51 8.30
CA GLU A 214 1.93 20.76 8.87
C GLU A 214 3.35 21.11 8.37
N LYS A 215 4.06 20.14 7.75
CA LYS A 215 5.41 20.30 7.19
C LYS A 215 5.35 20.89 5.78
#